data_b975233515845671ddb607a5b3131d0f
#
_entry.id   b975233515845671ddb607a5b3131d0f
#
_cell.length_a   1.000
_cell.length_b   1.000
_cell.length_c   1.000
_cell.angle_alpha   90.00
_cell.angle_beta   90.00
_cell.angle_gamma   90.00
#
_symmetry.space_group_name_H-M   'P 1'
#
loop_
_entity.id
_entity.type
_entity.pdbx_description
1 polymer ?
#
loop_
_entity_poly.entity_id
_entity_poly.type
_entity_poly.pdbx_seq_one_letter_code
_entity_poly.pdbx_strand_id
1 'polypeptide(L)'
;QIGARLAARSEIGLLAGCAGFASVLPRLLQLSCRDTAPLPLCGRLLAVCGSINPVSLEQCAQAEAQGAPRFSLTPEQKLSRDWAAGAQAGEMLGAVLRACSQEPVVVLDTGGAVENAGADKTADRIQIANTLGALLKRLLDDGLESTVLIMGGDCLLGLMRQLDVTEIMPLCEVAPGVVLSQFTYGGRQWNLVSKSGGFGAKTLFYDLQNILERWKKELPAV
;
A
#
# COMPACT_ATOMS: atom_id res chain seq x y z
N GLN A 1 -18.03 24.66 -10.89
CA GLN A 1 -19.42 25.13 -11.06
C GLN A 1 -20.40 24.40 -10.13
N ILE A 2 -20.43 23.05 -10.08
CA ILE A 2 -21.38 22.28 -9.24
C ILE A 2 -21.15 22.59 -7.76
N GLY A 3 -19.90 22.58 -7.28
CA GLY A 3 -19.58 22.85 -5.89
C GLY A 3 -20.05 24.25 -5.41
N ALA A 4 -19.87 25.29 -6.24
CA ALA A 4 -20.33 26.62 -5.89
C ALA A 4 -21.88 26.70 -5.79
N ARG A 5 -22.60 25.94 -6.62
CA ARG A 5 -24.07 25.82 -6.53
C ARG A 5 -24.51 25.08 -5.29
N LEU A 6 -23.76 24.06 -4.84
CA LEU A 6 -24.06 23.31 -3.62
C LEU A 6 -23.76 24.15 -2.37
N ALA A 7 -22.65 24.90 -2.36
CA ALA A 7 -22.31 25.77 -1.23
C ALA A 7 -23.33 26.90 -1.00
N ALA A 8 -24.09 27.28 -2.04
CA ALA A 8 -25.16 28.27 -1.94
C ALA A 8 -26.49 27.72 -1.39
N ARG A 9 -26.56 26.41 -1.13
CA ARG A 9 -27.78 25.74 -0.65
C ARG A 9 -27.60 25.28 0.79
N SER A 10 -27.98 26.14 1.72
CA SER A 10 -27.87 25.87 3.18
C SER A 10 -28.78 24.73 3.67
N GLU A 11 -29.79 24.37 2.89
CA GLU A 11 -30.72 23.28 3.21
C GLU A 11 -30.14 21.86 2.98
N ILE A 12 -29.00 21.76 2.28
CA ILE A 12 -28.35 20.47 1.98
C ILE A 12 -27.34 20.15 3.08
N GLY A 13 -27.74 19.29 4.00
CA GLY A 13 -26.89 18.86 5.14
C GLY A 13 -26.02 17.64 4.87
N LEU A 14 -26.29 16.88 3.79
CA LEU A 14 -25.53 15.66 3.44
C LEU A 14 -25.20 15.65 1.95
N LEU A 15 -23.95 15.39 1.65
CA LEU A 15 -23.44 15.27 0.29
C LEU A 15 -22.73 13.93 0.10
N ALA A 16 -22.96 13.28 -1.03
CA ALA A 16 -22.23 12.08 -1.43
C ALA A 16 -21.63 12.28 -2.82
N GLY A 17 -20.42 11.78 -3.02
CA GLY A 17 -19.71 11.92 -4.29
C GLY A 17 -18.46 11.05 -4.35
N CYS A 18 -17.86 11.01 -5.54
CA CYS A 18 -16.59 10.34 -5.80
C CYS A 18 -15.39 11.32 -5.72
N ALA A 19 -14.20 10.85 -6.10
CA ALA A 19 -12.96 11.62 -6.06
C ALA A 19 -13.04 13.00 -6.73
N GLY A 20 -13.76 13.12 -7.86
CA GLY A 20 -13.96 14.40 -8.55
C GLY A 20 -14.75 15.43 -7.75
N PHE A 21 -15.66 14.98 -6.88
CA PHE A 21 -16.34 15.86 -5.92
C PHE A 21 -15.44 16.18 -4.72
N ALA A 22 -14.78 15.16 -4.17
CA ALA A 22 -13.85 15.33 -3.06
C ALA A 22 -12.74 16.35 -3.37
N SER A 23 -12.22 16.38 -4.59
CA SER A 23 -11.15 17.31 -5.01
C SER A 23 -11.54 18.80 -4.94
N VAL A 24 -12.82 19.14 -4.94
CA VAL A 24 -13.28 20.53 -4.83
C VAL A 24 -13.67 20.92 -3.40
N LEU A 25 -13.84 19.95 -2.49
CA LEU A 25 -14.25 20.19 -1.09
C LEU A 25 -13.30 21.08 -0.31
N PRO A 26 -11.95 20.93 -0.36
CA PRO A 26 -11.04 21.77 0.39
C PRO A 26 -11.25 23.25 0.09
N ARG A 27 -11.43 23.60 -1.18
CA ARG A 27 -11.70 24.99 -1.60
C ARG A 27 -13.08 25.47 -1.16
N LEU A 28 -14.11 24.59 -1.23
CA LEU A 28 -15.48 24.96 -0.82
C LEU A 28 -15.58 25.18 0.67
N LEU A 29 -14.87 24.36 1.46
CA LEU A 29 -14.86 24.41 2.91
C LEU A 29 -13.78 25.31 3.47
N GLN A 30 -13.00 25.97 2.60
CA GLN A 30 -11.86 26.85 2.96
C GLN A 30 -10.86 26.14 3.90
N LEU A 31 -10.61 24.85 3.65
CA LEU A 31 -9.65 24.06 4.41
C LEU A 31 -8.23 24.47 4.03
N SER A 32 -7.41 24.73 5.04
CA SER A 32 -5.97 24.90 4.86
C SER A 32 -5.27 23.55 4.88
N CYS A 33 -4.27 23.39 4.01
CA CYS A 33 -3.34 22.27 4.11
C CYS A 33 -2.38 22.52 5.28
N ARG A 34 -2.06 21.49 6.08
CA ARG A 34 -0.91 21.55 6.96
C ARG A 34 0.29 21.07 6.17
N ASP A 35 1.34 21.85 6.11
CA ASP A 35 2.63 21.40 5.60
C ASP A 35 3.20 20.38 6.60
N THR A 36 2.98 19.11 6.34
CA THR A 36 3.64 18.02 7.06
C THR A 36 4.88 17.66 6.25
N ALA A 37 6.06 17.92 6.80
CA ALA A 37 7.29 17.45 6.19
C ALA A 37 7.26 15.92 6.14
N PRO A 38 7.49 15.29 5.00
CA PRO A 38 7.61 13.84 4.94
C PRO A 38 8.84 13.41 5.75
N LEU A 39 8.74 12.25 6.41
CA LEU A 39 9.90 11.59 7.01
C LEU A 39 10.93 11.26 5.93
N PRO A 40 12.20 11.06 6.30
CA PRO A 40 13.19 10.53 5.38
C PRO A 40 12.66 9.29 4.69
N LEU A 41 12.57 9.33 3.36
CA LEU A 41 12.06 8.25 2.55
C LEU A 41 13.18 7.29 2.18
N CYS A 42 12.92 5.98 2.19
CA CYS A 42 13.79 5.04 1.52
C CYS A 42 13.48 5.06 0.03
N GLY A 43 14.50 5.18 -0.81
CA GLY A 43 14.35 5.15 -2.27
C GLY A 43 14.03 3.75 -2.82
N ARG A 44 14.14 2.69 -2.01
CA ARG A 44 13.77 1.32 -2.40
C ARG A 44 12.31 1.06 -2.10
N LEU A 45 11.67 0.23 -2.92
CA LEU A 45 10.24 -0.05 -2.87
C LEU A 45 9.98 -1.55 -2.67
N LEU A 46 9.20 -1.89 -1.65
CA LEU A 46 8.55 -3.19 -1.53
C LEU A 46 7.07 -3.04 -1.95
N ALA A 47 6.72 -3.58 -3.11
CA ALA A 47 5.34 -3.59 -3.61
C ALA A 47 4.61 -4.84 -3.11
N VAL A 48 3.56 -4.65 -2.31
CA VAL A 48 2.75 -5.72 -1.73
C VAL A 48 1.38 -5.74 -2.40
N CYS A 49 1.10 -6.82 -3.14
CA CYS A 49 -0.12 -6.95 -3.93
C CYS A 49 -1.01 -8.09 -3.41
N GLY A 50 -2.09 -7.76 -2.73
CA GLY A 50 -3.18 -8.67 -2.46
C GLY A 50 -4.40 -8.47 -3.37
N SER A 51 -4.24 -7.65 -4.40
CA SER A 51 -5.32 -7.32 -5.34
C SER A 51 -5.36 -8.31 -6.49
N ILE A 52 -6.57 -8.75 -6.84
CA ILE A 52 -6.87 -9.53 -8.06
C ILE A 52 -7.23 -8.63 -9.26
N ASN A 53 -7.13 -7.31 -9.11
CA ASN A 53 -7.43 -6.38 -10.19
C ASN A 53 -6.40 -6.54 -11.33
N PRO A 54 -6.83 -6.68 -12.60
CA PRO A 54 -5.93 -6.90 -13.73
C PRO A 54 -4.81 -5.87 -13.84
N VAL A 55 -5.08 -4.59 -13.55
CA VAL A 55 -4.08 -3.52 -13.57
C VAL A 55 -2.96 -3.79 -12.54
N SER A 56 -3.33 -4.21 -11.32
CA SER A 56 -2.34 -4.52 -10.27
C SER A 56 -1.50 -5.75 -10.63
N LEU A 57 -2.13 -6.80 -11.18
CA LEU A 57 -1.42 -8.01 -11.61
C LEU A 57 -0.46 -7.71 -12.77
N GLU A 58 -0.86 -6.87 -13.71
CA GLU A 58 -0.03 -6.43 -14.82
C GLU A 58 1.18 -5.60 -14.34
N GLN A 59 1.00 -4.75 -13.33
CA GLN A 59 2.10 -4.01 -12.70
C GLN A 59 3.13 -4.94 -12.04
N CYS A 60 2.67 -5.99 -11.34
CA CYS A 60 3.56 -7.02 -10.77
C CYS A 60 4.33 -7.77 -11.87
N ALA A 61 3.65 -8.20 -12.93
CA ALA A 61 4.27 -8.89 -14.06
C ALA A 61 5.27 -7.99 -14.82
N GLN A 62 4.94 -6.73 -15.00
CA GLN A 62 5.83 -5.75 -15.64
C GLN A 62 7.10 -5.52 -14.81
N ALA A 63 6.98 -5.42 -13.49
CA ALA A 63 8.14 -5.26 -12.62
C ALA A 63 9.06 -6.49 -12.67
N GLU A 64 8.49 -7.69 -12.61
CA GLU A 64 9.22 -8.96 -12.77
C GLU A 64 9.94 -9.04 -14.12
N ALA A 65 9.27 -8.67 -15.22
CA ALA A 65 9.87 -8.63 -16.55
C ALA A 65 11.02 -7.62 -16.66
N GLN A 66 11.06 -6.61 -15.80
CA GLN A 66 12.16 -5.64 -15.68
C GLN A 66 13.24 -6.07 -14.66
N GLY A 67 13.16 -7.30 -14.14
CA GLY A 67 14.16 -7.90 -13.26
C GLY A 67 13.88 -7.75 -11.77
N ALA A 68 12.74 -7.20 -11.33
CA ALA A 68 12.40 -7.13 -9.92
C ALA A 68 12.18 -8.54 -9.33
N PRO A 69 12.83 -8.91 -8.22
CA PRO A 69 12.52 -10.13 -7.50
C PRO A 69 11.05 -10.18 -7.09
N ARG A 70 10.40 -11.31 -7.37
CA ARG A 70 8.98 -11.51 -7.08
C ARG A 70 8.78 -12.74 -6.20
N PHE A 71 8.07 -12.56 -5.10
CA PHE A 71 7.71 -13.58 -4.13
C PHE A 71 6.20 -13.73 -4.11
N SER A 72 5.69 -14.84 -4.66
CA SER A 72 4.25 -15.10 -4.75
C SER A 72 3.82 -16.17 -3.75
N LEU A 73 2.78 -15.90 -2.97
CA LEU A 73 2.18 -16.87 -2.06
C LEU A 73 1.38 -17.91 -2.83
N THR A 74 1.56 -19.18 -2.48
CA THR A 74 0.69 -20.25 -3.01
C THR A 74 -0.73 -20.15 -2.41
N PRO A 75 -1.74 -20.80 -3.02
CA PRO A 75 -3.08 -20.85 -2.47
C PRO A 75 -3.13 -21.37 -1.01
N GLU A 76 -2.35 -22.38 -0.69
CA GLU A 76 -2.27 -22.97 0.64
C GLU A 76 -1.65 -21.98 1.65
N GLN A 77 -0.59 -21.28 1.25
CA GLN A 77 0.10 -20.31 2.10
C GLN A 77 -0.80 -19.14 2.46
N LYS A 78 -1.45 -18.52 1.45
CA LYS A 78 -2.27 -17.33 1.67
C LYS A 78 -3.58 -17.61 2.43
N LEU A 79 -4.10 -18.85 2.40
CA LEU A 79 -5.31 -19.24 3.11
C LEU A 79 -5.04 -19.88 4.48
N SER A 80 -3.81 -20.24 4.78
CA SER A 80 -3.43 -20.79 6.09
C SER A 80 -3.43 -19.74 7.18
N ARG A 81 -4.01 -20.07 8.34
CA ARG A 81 -4.02 -19.17 9.51
C ARG A 81 -2.65 -19.08 10.18
N ASP A 82 -1.88 -20.14 10.14
CA ASP A 82 -0.66 -20.29 10.93
C ASP A 82 0.61 -20.18 10.09
N TRP A 83 0.51 -20.28 8.77
CA TRP A 83 1.68 -20.30 7.89
C TRP A 83 2.55 -19.05 8.05
N ALA A 84 1.96 -17.88 8.15
CA ALA A 84 2.68 -16.61 8.29
C ALA A 84 3.56 -16.55 9.55
N ALA A 85 3.26 -17.33 10.60
CA ALA A 85 4.08 -17.46 11.81
C ALA A 85 5.15 -18.56 11.72
N GLY A 86 5.05 -19.45 10.73
CA GLY A 86 5.91 -20.65 10.60
C GLY A 86 7.32 -20.35 10.11
N ALA A 87 8.19 -21.40 10.20
CA ALA A 87 9.59 -21.32 9.78
C ALA A 87 9.74 -21.06 8.28
N GLN A 88 8.93 -21.69 7.41
CA GLN A 88 8.96 -21.48 5.96
C GLN A 88 8.66 -20.04 5.58
N ALA A 89 7.71 -19.39 6.26
CA ALA A 89 7.47 -17.96 6.09
C ALA A 89 8.69 -17.15 6.52
N GLY A 90 9.36 -17.53 7.61
CA GLY A 90 10.61 -16.88 8.05
C GLY A 90 11.72 -16.95 7.00
N GLU A 91 11.92 -18.11 6.37
CA GLU A 91 12.90 -18.28 5.28
C GLU A 91 12.57 -17.38 4.08
N MET A 92 11.30 -17.34 3.67
CA MET A 92 10.84 -16.47 2.60
C MET A 92 11.05 -14.99 2.97
N LEU A 93 10.66 -14.57 4.18
CA LEU A 93 10.84 -13.18 4.64
C LEU A 93 12.31 -12.78 4.71
N GLY A 94 13.21 -13.68 5.12
CA GLY A 94 14.64 -13.47 5.05
C GLY A 94 15.15 -13.24 3.62
N ALA A 95 14.58 -13.95 2.63
CA ALA A 95 14.89 -13.71 1.23
C ALA A 95 14.33 -12.37 0.72
N VAL A 96 13.09 -12.00 1.13
CA VAL A 96 12.48 -10.69 0.82
C VAL A 96 13.33 -9.55 1.38
N LEU A 97 13.77 -9.62 2.65
CA LEU A 97 14.61 -8.59 3.28
C LEU A 97 15.95 -8.43 2.55
N ARG A 98 16.61 -9.55 2.20
CA ARG A 98 17.85 -9.49 1.40
C ARG A 98 17.61 -8.83 0.04
N ALA A 99 16.56 -9.20 -0.66
CA ALA A 99 16.19 -8.57 -1.93
C ALA A 99 15.93 -7.07 -1.74
N CYS A 100 15.16 -6.67 -0.72
CA CYS A 100 14.89 -5.26 -0.40
C CYS A 100 16.15 -4.46 -0.06
N SER A 101 17.21 -5.08 0.43
CA SER A 101 18.47 -4.40 0.70
C SER A 101 19.34 -4.18 -0.56
N GLN A 102 19.10 -4.94 -1.62
CA GLN A 102 19.92 -4.97 -2.84
C GLN A 102 19.22 -4.33 -4.04
N GLU A 103 17.91 -4.55 -4.17
CA GLU A 103 17.16 -4.21 -5.36
C GLU A 103 16.32 -2.94 -5.18
N PRO A 104 16.13 -2.14 -6.22
CA PRO A 104 15.32 -0.91 -6.17
C PRO A 104 13.83 -1.19 -5.97
N VAL A 105 13.34 -2.28 -6.55
CA VAL A 105 11.95 -2.73 -6.48
C VAL A 105 11.91 -4.22 -6.16
N VAL A 106 11.09 -4.61 -5.19
CA VAL A 106 10.78 -6.00 -4.84
C VAL A 106 9.28 -6.16 -4.81
N VAL A 107 8.76 -7.30 -5.25
CA VAL A 107 7.34 -7.62 -5.28
C VAL A 107 7.03 -8.78 -4.33
N LEU A 108 6.05 -8.61 -3.47
CA LEU A 108 5.44 -9.66 -2.66
C LEU A 108 3.94 -9.71 -3.00
N ASP A 109 3.44 -10.83 -3.53
CA ASP A 109 2.05 -10.91 -3.95
C ASP A 109 1.36 -12.23 -3.58
N THR A 110 0.07 -12.28 -3.84
CA THR A 110 -0.76 -13.46 -3.57
C THR A 110 -0.93 -14.39 -4.77
N GLY A 111 -0.15 -14.22 -5.84
CA GLY A 111 -0.21 -15.09 -7.01
C GLY A 111 -1.54 -15.04 -7.77
N GLY A 112 -2.34 -13.97 -7.61
CA GLY A 112 -3.63 -13.83 -8.28
C GLY A 112 -4.81 -14.51 -7.55
N ALA A 113 -5.87 -14.80 -8.30
CA ALA A 113 -7.09 -15.41 -7.76
C ALA A 113 -6.87 -16.87 -7.33
N VAL A 114 -7.64 -17.32 -6.34
CA VAL A 114 -7.72 -18.74 -5.98
C VAL A 114 -8.77 -19.37 -6.88
N GLU A 115 -8.38 -20.26 -7.79
CA GLU A 115 -9.30 -20.89 -8.76
C GLU A 115 -10.39 -21.72 -8.08
N ASN A 116 -10.11 -22.29 -6.90
CA ASN A 116 -11.04 -23.06 -6.10
C ASN A 116 -11.24 -22.39 -4.72
N ALA A 117 -11.53 -21.08 -4.71
CA ALA A 117 -11.92 -20.39 -3.48
C ALA A 117 -13.09 -21.15 -2.82
N GLY A 118 -13.03 -21.31 -1.51
CA GLY A 118 -14.06 -21.98 -0.73
C GLY A 118 -15.45 -21.37 -0.96
N ALA A 119 -16.47 -21.97 -0.38
CA ALA A 119 -17.85 -21.48 -0.48
C ALA A 119 -18.02 -20.03 0.06
N ASP A 120 -17.14 -19.58 0.97
CA ASP A 120 -17.13 -18.24 1.56
C ASP A 120 -15.96 -17.39 1.05
N LYS A 121 -16.17 -16.74 -0.10
CA LYS A 121 -15.20 -15.81 -0.70
C LYS A 121 -14.85 -14.62 0.20
N THR A 122 -15.71 -14.26 1.14
CA THR A 122 -15.45 -13.16 2.09
C THR A 122 -14.46 -13.58 3.15
N ALA A 123 -14.62 -14.80 3.71
CA ALA A 123 -13.68 -15.35 4.67
C ALA A 123 -12.28 -15.54 4.06
N ASP A 124 -12.20 -16.04 2.83
CA ASP A 124 -10.93 -16.18 2.09
C ASP A 124 -10.22 -14.83 1.90
N ARG A 125 -10.95 -13.78 1.51
CA ARG A 125 -10.39 -12.43 1.35
C ARG A 125 -9.85 -11.88 2.67
N ILE A 126 -10.58 -12.05 3.76
CA ILE A 126 -10.14 -11.64 5.10
C ILE A 126 -8.89 -12.42 5.50
N GLN A 127 -8.87 -13.74 5.25
CA GLN A 127 -7.71 -14.57 5.58
C GLN A 127 -6.46 -14.15 4.79
N ILE A 128 -6.58 -13.92 3.49
CA ILE A 128 -5.48 -13.44 2.64
C ILE A 128 -4.94 -12.09 3.16
N ALA A 129 -5.84 -11.17 3.50
CA ALA A 129 -5.46 -9.87 4.06
C ALA A 129 -4.73 -10.00 5.40
N ASN A 130 -5.19 -10.90 6.28
CA ASN A 130 -4.56 -11.19 7.56
C ASN A 130 -3.18 -11.82 7.37
N THR A 131 -3.03 -12.77 6.43
CA THR A 131 -1.75 -13.42 6.13
C THR A 131 -0.73 -12.40 5.63
N LEU A 132 -1.09 -11.56 4.64
CA LEU A 132 -0.21 -10.48 4.17
C LEU A 132 0.13 -9.48 5.26
N GLY A 133 -0.86 -9.10 6.09
CA GLY A 133 -0.65 -8.20 7.22
C GLY A 133 0.35 -8.77 8.22
N ALA A 134 0.24 -10.07 8.56
CA ALA A 134 1.17 -10.74 9.47
C ALA A 134 2.60 -10.83 8.90
N LEU A 135 2.75 -11.12 7.60
CA LEU A 135 4.05 -11.12 6.93
C LEU A 135 4.68 -9.73 6.93
N LEU A 136 3.91 -8.69 6.60
CA LEU A 136 4.39 -7.31 6.61
C LEU A 136 4.79 -6.86 8.02
N LYS A 137 3.99 -7.22 9.05
CA LYS A 137 4.36 -6.95 10.43
C LYS A 137 5.74 -7.54 10.76
N ARG A 138 5.97 -8.80 10.42
CA ARG A 138 7.28 -9.45 10.64
C ARG A 138 8.40 -8.72 9.90
N LEU A 139 8.20 -8.33 8.64
CA LEU A 139 9.20 -7.56 7.89
C LEU A 139 9.54 -6.21 8.57
N LEU A 140 8.52 -5.51 9.11
CA LEU A 140 8.74 -4.27 9.86
C LEU A 140 9.51 -4.53 11.17
N ASP A 141 9.14 -5.59 11.91
CA ASP A 141 9.81 -5.99 13.15
C ASP A 141 11.26 -6.43 12.91
N ASP A 142 11.52 -7.10 11.78
CA ASP A 142 12.84 -7.59 11.35
C ASP A 142 13.70 -6.50 10.65
N GLY A 143 13.25 -5.23 10.67
CA GLY A 143 14.05 -4.09 10.22
C GLY A 143 13.99 -3.80 8.72
N LEU A 144 12.83 -4.00 8.08
CA LEU A 144 12.62 -3.58 6.68
C LEU A 144 12.97 -2.10 6.51
N GLU A 145 13.85 -1.78 5.56
CA GLU A 145 14.26 -0.41 5.24
C GLU A 145 13.62 0.16 3.97
N SER A 146 12.83 -0.63 3.24
CA SER A 146 12.16 -0.16 2.01
C SER A 146 10.86 0.60 2.32
N THR A 147 10.51 1.55 1.46
CA THR A 147 9.16 2.11 1.46
C THR A 147 8.18 1.03 0.99
N VAL A 148 7.10 0.84 1.73
CA VAL A 148 6.08 -0.17 1.40
C VAL A 148 4.99 0.45 0.54
N LEU A 149 4.71 -0.14 -0.63
CA LEU A 149 3.51 0.12 -1.42
C LEU A 149 2.50 -1.01 -1.18
N ILE A 150 1.33 -0.69 -0.65
CA ILE A 150 0.24 -1.67 -0.48
C ILE A 150 -0.84 -1.45 -1.53
N MET A 151 -1.17 -2.53 -2.24
CA MET A 151 -2.24 -2.56 -3.24
C MET A 151 -3.43 -3.38 -2.75
N GLY A 152 -4.55 -2.70 -2.54
CA GLY A 152 -5.80 -3.25 -2.04
C GLY A 152 -6.13 -2.82 -0.61
N GLY A 153 -7.34 -2.28 -0.43
CA GLY A 153 -7.80 -1.78 0.88
C GLY A 153 -7.88 -2.86 1.95
N ASP A 154 -8.28 -4.09 1.59
CA ASP A 154 -8.32 -5.21 2.53
C ASP A 154 -6.93 -5.53 3.08
N CYS A 155 -5.89 -5.47 2.25
CA CYS A 155 -4.50 -5.73 2.67
C CYS A 155 -3.97 -4.63 3.59
N LEU A 156 -4.30 -3.37 3.29
CA LEU A 156 -3.98 -2.26 4.19
C LEU A 156 -4.66 -2.44 5.54
N LEU A 157 -5.96 -2.76 5.56
CA LEU A 157 -6.69 -3.03 6.78
C LEU A 157 -6.12 -4.23 7.54
N GLY A 158 -5.71 -5.29 6.82
CA GLY A 158 -5.06 -6.45 7.39
C GLY A 158 -3.76 -6.08 8.11
N LEU A 159 -2.90 -5.26 7.50
CA LEU A 159 -1.69 -4.75 8.13
C LEU A 159 -2.02 -3.92 9.38
N MET A 160 -2.90 -2.93 9.26
CA MET A 160 -3.24 -2.04 10.36
C MET A 160 -3.76 -2.82 11.59
N ARG A 161 -4.58 -3.86 11.36
CA ARG A 161 -5.04 -4.76 12.43
C ARG A 161 -3.90 -5.55 13.08
N GLN A 162 -2.94 -6.05 12.31
CA GLN A 162 -1.78 -6.78 12.85
C GLN A 162 -0.84 -5.88 13.65
N LEU A 163 -0.79 -4.60 13.32
CA LEU A 163 0.02 -3.60 14.02
C LEU A 163 -0.71 -2.93 15.20
N ASP A 164 -2.02 -3.19 15.36
CA ASP A 164 -2.92 -2.46 16.29
C ASP A 164 -2.88 -0.94 16.04
N VAL A 165 -2.84 -0.55 14.77
CA VAL A 165 -2.81 0.86 14.33
C VAL A 165 -4.18 1.25 13.82
N THR A 166 -4.76 2.30 14.40
CA THR A 166 -6.10 2.82 14.07
C THR A 166 -6.07 4.12 13.27
N GLU A 167 -4.90 4.77 13.20
CA GLU A 167 -4.76 6.07 12.55
C GLU A 167 -3.67 6.05 11.48
N ILE A 168 -4.01 6.53 10.30
CA ILE A 168 -3.07 6.77 9.19
C ILE A 168 -3.24 8.23 8.75
N MET A 169 -2.15 8.98 8.71
CA MET A 169 -2.13 10.37 8.26
C MET A 169 -1.72 10.44 6.77
N PRO A 170 -2.63 10.78 5.85
CA PRO A 170 -2.25 11.02 4.47
C PRO A 170 -1.42 12.31 4.37
N LEU A 171 -0.33 12.26 3.61
CA LEU A 171 0.57 13.40 3.39
C LEU A 171 0.33 14.04 2.03
N CYS A 172 0.42 13.24 0.95
CA CYS A 172 0.23 13.73 -0.41
C CYS A 172 -0.18 12.61 -1.37
N GLU A 173 -0.77 12.99 -2.49
CA GLU A 173 -0.96 12.12 -3.65
C GLU A 173 0.32 12.15 -4.49
N VAL A 174 1.00 11.00 -4.62
CA VAL A 174 2.27 10.87 -5.37
C VAL A 174 2.05 10.55 -6.84
N ALA A 175 0.91 9.96 -7.16
CA ALA A 175 0.38 9.74 -8.50
C ALA A 175 -1.14 9.57 -8.39
N PRO A 176 -1.93 9.74 -9.47
CA PRO A 176 -3.38 9.61 -9.40
C PRO A 176 -3.84 8.31 -8.73
N GLY A 177 -4.57 8.43 -7.59
CA GLY A 177 -5.03 7.31 -6.77
C GLY A 177 -3.94 6.58 -5.99
N VAL A 178 -2.75 7.17 -5.85
CA VAL A 178 -1.61 6.64 -5.09
C VAL A 178 -1.21 7.65 -4.03
N VAL A 179 -1.36 7.31 -2.75
CA VAL A 179 -1.22 8.23 -1.62
C VAL A 179 -0.06 7.80 -0.73
N LEU A 180 0.85 8.73 -0.47
CA LEU A 180 1.84 8.61 0.61
C LEU A 180 1.18 8.99 1.94
N SER A 181 1.34 8.14 2.92
CA SER A 181 0.79 8.31 4.26
C SER A 181 1.83 7.96 5.32
N GLN A 182 1.58 8.38 6.56
CA GLN A 182 2.38 8.03 7.73
C GLN A 182 1.52 7.37 8.80
N PHE A 183 2.13 6.49 9.57
CA PHE A 183 1.55 5.91 10.78
C PHE A 183 2.64 5.66 11.82
N THR A 184 2.24 5.48 13.08
CA THR A 184 3.17 5.17 14.19
C THR A 184 3.00 3.71 14.59
N TYR A 185 4.12 2.96 14.66
CA TYR A 185 4.15 1.60 15.16
C TYR A 185 5.48 1.34 15.89
N GLY A 186 5.42 0.66 17.05
CA GLY A 186 6.59 0.37 17.86
C GLY A 186 7.37 1.61 18.32
N GLY A 187 6.70 2.73 18.54
CA GLY A 187 7.32 4.02 18.91
C GLY A 187 8.06 4.72 17.76
N ARG A 188 7.97 4.19 16.54
CA ARG A 188 8.57 4.72 15.32
C ARG A 188 7.51 5.15 14.33
N GLN A 189 7.77 6.23 13.58
CA GLN A 189 6.95 6.60 12.43
C GLN A 189 7.40 5.85 11.17
N TRP A 190 6.42 5.44 10.38
CA TRP A 190 6.61 4.70 9.13
C TRP A 190 5.94 5.40 7.97
N ASN A 191 6.59 5.39 6.81
CA ASN A 191 6.00 5.82 5.55
C ASN A 191 5.35 4.63 4.85
N LEU A 192 4.17 4.85 4.29
CA LEU A 192 3.39 3.87 3.56
C LEU A 192 2.80 4.52 2.31
N VAL A 193 2.96 3.89 1.18
CA VAL A 193 2.23 4.23 -0.04
C VAL A 193 1.05 3.27 -0.20
N SER A 194 -0.14 3.81 -0.39
CA SER A 194 -1.33 3.00 -0.66
C SER A 194 -1.87 3.29 -2.05
N LYS A 195 -2.36 2.25 -2.71
CA LYS A 195 -2.95 2.33 -4.05
C LYS A 195 -4.23 1.53 -4.14
N SER A 196 -5.27 2.12 -4.72
CA SER A 196 -6.46 1.38 -5.15
C SER A 196 -6.17 0.53 -6.39
N GLY A 197 -6.79 -0.65 -6.50
CA GLY A 197 -6.45 -1.67 -7.49
C GLY A 197 -6.39 -1.22 -8.95
N GLY A 198 -7.31 -0.35 -9.39
CA GLY A 198 -7.45 0.06 -10.79
C GLY A 198 -6.60 1.25 -11.24
N PHE A 199 -5.69 1.77 -10.40
CA PHE A 199 -4.94 2.99 -10.71
C PHE A 199 -3.49 2.71 -11.13
N GLY A 200 -2.90 3.68 -11.84
CA GLY A 200 -1.50 3.72 -12.23
C GLY A 200 -1.18 3.00 -13.55
N ALA A 201 -0.11 3.45 -14.19
CA ALA A 201 0.45 2.82 -15.39
C ALA A 201 1.11 1.46 -15.06
N LYS A 202 1.43 0.66 -16.07
CA LYS A 202 2.16 -0.61 -15.93
C LYS A 202 3.54 -0.43 -15.27
N THR A 203 4.17 0.73 -15.48
CA THR A 203 5.50 1.11 -14.97
C THR A 203 5.48 1.67 -13.55
N LEU A 204 4.30 1.72 -12.91
CA LEU A 204 4.08 2.44 -11.65
C LEU A 204 5.14 2.17 -10.58
N PHE A 205 5.63 0.94 -10.42
CA PHE A 205 6.56 0.62 -9.34
C PHE A 205 7.91 1.31 -9.52
N TYR A 206 8.44 1.31 -10.73
CA TYR A 206 9.69 2.02 -11.02
C TYR A 206 9.48 3.54 -11.08
N ASP A 207 8.33 4.01 -11.53
CA ASP A 207 7.99 5.43 -11.49
C ASP A 207 7.96 5.95 -10.04
N LEU A 208 7.34 5.20 -9.13
CA LEU A 208 7.32 5.50 -7.69
C LEU A 208 8.73 5.43 -7.09
N GLN A 209 9.50 4.39 -7.39
CA GLN A 209 10.86 4.24 -6.91
C GLN A 209 11.72 5.44 -7.31
N ASN A 210 11.62 5.89 -8.56
CA ASN A 210 12.31 7.09 -9.03
C ASN A 210 11.88 8.37 -8.30
N ILE A 211 10.58 8.51 -7.99
CA ILE A 211 10.06 9.64 -7.19
C ILE A 211 10.65 9.58 -5.77
N LEU A 212 10.65 8.42 -5.13
CA LEU A 212 11.18 8.24 -3.78
C LEU A 212 12.68 8.52 -3.70
N GLU A 213 13.46 8.06 -4.69
CA GLU A 213 14.89 8.34 -4.78
C GLU A 213 15.19 9.83 -4.96
N ARG A 214 14.40 10.53 -5.76
CA ARG A 214 14.52 11.98 -5.92
C ARG A 214 14.23 12.71 -4.61
N TRP A 215 13.12 12.38 -3.94
CA TRP A 215 12.74 13.00 -2.68
C TRP A 215 13.74 12.72 -1.55
N LYS A 216 14.31 11.50 -1.51
CA LYS A 216 15.40 11.19 -0.58
C LYS A 216 16.59 12.13 -0.72
N LYS A 217 16.92 12.57 -1.95
CA LYS A 217 18.01 13.49 -2.23
C LYS A 217 17.67 14.95 -1.93
N GLU A 218 16.41 15.33 -2.09
CA GLU A 218 15.93 16.70 -1.91
C GLU A 218 15.58 17.02 -0.45
N LEU A 219 15.25 16.01 0.36
CA LEU A 219 14.92 16.16 1.77
C LEU A 219 16.19 15.91 2.59
N PRO A 220 16.73 16.92 3.31
CA PRO A 220 17.89 16.71 4.18
C PRO A 220 17.53 15.69 5.28
N ALA A 221 18.48 14.81 5.58
CA ALA A 221 18.38 13.96 6.78
C ALA A 221 18.28 14.88 8.00
N VAL A 222 17.19 14.75 8.76
CA VAL A 222 16.99 15.44 10.03
C VAL A 222 17.85 14.78 11.10
#